data_2778eb080c9dffe0f620688eac1da306
#
_entry.id   2778eb080c9dffe0f620688eac1da306
#
_cell.length_a   1.000
_cell.length_b   1.000
_cell.length_c   1.000
_cell.angle_alpha   90.00
_cell.angle_beta   90.00
_cell.angle_gamma   90.00
#
_symmetry.space_group_name_H-M   'P 1'
#
loop_
_entity.id
_entity.type
_entity.pdbx_description
1 polymer ?
#
loop_
_entity_poly.entity_id
_entity_poly.type
_entity_poly.pdbx_seq_one_letter_code
_entity_poly.pdbx_strand_id
1 'polypeptide(L)'
;MYKRQNLVADLIEVFGDPIFQDQQIPERELKDLIAVSPSAAGAVRALYRAYSSIRDDAEALGHQPAQREKTSATRNATDAIEEVREYQERQSNYFEAIESAAESLRSELNVTPYNLAFALVDNLRSRHSVETKVMPATVLQNTLRQFKNHQQRLLLSEMLPVSGRTFQLGVQTAFIEQGELLDRTVEKAELKTADGPGILKSSLANYFAGALMMPYVEFRGAAQELKHDIELLQQRFMASLEQVCHRLTTLQRPNQRGIPFFFLRVDKAGNVSKRLIPSWQGDSAGKFKFARFGGTCPRWVLHDAFASPGRILTQISTMPDDTTFFTFARTLDPIGSWQYGGTAQFAIALGCEMKDAKNIIYSDGLDLKGKKPGVPVGVSCRVCERMDCSQRAYPPLHHRLRTEHGVRTVSRFQFEQ
;
A
#
# COMPACT_ATOMS: atom_id res chain seq x y z
N MET A 1 -20.73 -0.02 -24.28
CA MET A 1 -20.08 -1.27 -24.72
C MET A 1 -18.97 -1.73 -23.76
N TYR A 2 -18.05 -0.90 -23.36
CA TYR A 2 -16.92 -1.24 -22.47
C TYR A 2 -17.29 -1.91 -21.12
N LYS A 3 -18.36 -1.47 -20.45
CA LYS A 3 -18.80 -2.06 -19.16
C LYS A 3 -19.33 -3.49 -19.27
N ARG A 4 -19.83 -3.92 -20.43
CA ARG A 4 -20.35 -5.28 -20.63
C ARG A 4 -19.25 -6.31 -20.91
N GLN A 5 -18.17 -5.93 -21.60
CA GLN A 5 -17.04 -6.84 -21.89
C GLN A 5 -16.27 -7.21 -20.61
N ASN A 6 -16.08 -6.25 -19.70
CA ASN A 6 -15.42 -6.53 -18.41
C ASN A 6 -16.29 -7.46 -17.52
N LEU A 7 -17.62 -7.34 -17.59
CA LEU A 7 -18.50 -8.20 -16.80
C LEU A 7 -18.52 -9.65 -17.29
N VAL A 8 -18.31 -9.90 -18.58
CA VAL A 8 -18.17 -11.25 -19.14
C VAL A 8 -16.90 -11.91 -18.61
N ALA A 9 -15.77 -11.22 -18.68
CA ALA A 9 -14.49 -11.73 -18.18
C ALA A 9 -14.55 -12.00 -16.67
N ASP A 10 -15.14 -11.08 -15.90
CA ASP A 10 -15.33 -11.24 -14.45
C ASP A 10 -16.19 -12.47 -14.11
N LEU A 11 -17.25 -12.75 -14.87
CA LEU A 11 -18.10 -13.93 -14.63
C LEU A 11 -17.45 -15.25 -15.09
N ILE A 12 -16.66 -15.23 -16.15
CA ILE A 12 -15.87 -16.42 -16.55
C ILE A 12 -14.89 -16.77 -15.41
N GLU A 13 -14.23 -15.77 -14.81
CA GLU A 13 -13.36 -15.99 -13.65
C GLU A 13 -14.13 -16.54 -12.45
N VAL A 14 -15.31 -15.99 -12.15
CA VAL A 14 -16.19 -16.46 -11.05
C VAL A 14 -16.58 -17.92 -11.22
N PHE A 15 -17.09 -18.29 -12.39
CA PHE A 15 -17.58 -19.65 -12.66
C PHE A 15 -16.46 -20.65 -13.01
N GLY A 16 -15.23 -20.18 -13.18
CA GLY A 16 -14.03 -21.00 -13.25
C GLY A 16 -13.52 -21.48 -11.88
N ASP A 17 -14.07 -20.93 -10.76
CA ASP A 17 -13.71 -21.40 -9.41
C ASP A 17 -14.15 -22.84 -9.18
N PRO A 18 -13.33 -23.67 -8.50
CA PRO A 18 -13.67 -25.06 -8.17
C PRO A 18 -15.02 -25.29 -7.50
N ILE A 19 -15.57 -24.30 -6.81
CA ILE A 19 -16.90 -24.37 -6.18
C ILE A 19 -18.02 -24.57 -7.21
N PHE A 20 -17.79 -24.21 -8.48
CA PHE A 20 -18.76 -24.31 -9.57
C PHE A 20 -18.46 -25.46 -10.55
N GLN A 21 -17.42 -26.31 -10.27
CA GLN A 21 -17.00 -27.39 -11.20
C GLN A 21 -18.12 -28.37 -11.55
N ASP A 22 -19.04 -28.63 -10.62
CA ASP A 22 -20.16 -29.55 -10.83
C ASP A 22 -21.24 -28.96 -11.76
N GLN A 23 -21.22 -27.65 -12.03
CA GLN A 23 -22.28 -26.98 -12.76
C GLN A 23 -21.98 -26.69 -14.22
N GLN A 24 -20.70 -26.78 -14.63
CA GLN A 24 -20.20 -26.67 -16.01
C GLN A 24 -20.95 -25.63 -16.86
N ILE A 25 -21.08 -24.39 -16.37
CA ILE A 25 -21.86 -23.35 -17.04
C ILE A 25 -21.11 -22.89 -18.30
N PRO A 26 -21.71 -23.07 -19.51
CA PRO A 26 -21.05 -22.69 -20.75
C PRO A 26 -20.93 -21.16 -20.86
N GLU A 27 -19.86 -20.69 -21.48
CA GLU A 27 -19.62 -19.26 -21.73
C GLU A 27 -20.81 -18.54 -22.42
N ARG A 28 -21.55 -19.29 -23.25
CA ARG A 28 -22.75 -18.78 -23.91
C ARG A 28 -23.84 -18.38 -22.91
N GLU A 29 -24.08 -19.21 -21.90
CA GLU A 29 -25.08 -18.92 -20.86
C GLU A 29 -24.67 -17.73 -19.99
N LEU A 30 -23.37 -17.52 -19.76
CA LEU A 30 -22.88 -16.33 -19.06
C LEU A 30 -23.13 -15.05 -19.88
N LYS A 31 -22.93 -15.12 -21.19
CA LYS A 31 -23.25 -14.00 -22.09
C LYS A 31 -24.76 -13.71 -22.12
N ASP A 32 -25.57 -14.75 -22.13
CA ASP A 32 -27.04 -14.63 -22.11
C ASP A 32 -27.51 -14.06 -20.76
N LEU A 33 -26.97 -14.50 -19.63
CA LEU A 33 -27.26 -13.92 -18.31
C LEU A 33 -26.98 -12.41 -18.27
N ILE A 34 -25.86 -11.98 -18.82
CA ILE A 34 -25.49 -10.53 -18.87
C ILE A 34 -26.41 -9.76 -19.81
N ALA A 35 -26.84 -10.40 -20.90
CA ALA A 35 -27.73 -9.75 -21.86
C ALA A 35 -29.17 -9.58 -21.30
N VAL A 36 -29.65 -10.61 -20.61
CA VAL A 36 -31.03 -10.66 -20.09
C VAL A 36 -31.16 -9.94 -18.74
N SER A 37 -30.17 -10.11 -17.85
CA SER A 37 -30.20 -9.53 -16.51
C SER A 37 -28.83 -9.03 -16.04
N PRO A 38 -28.40 -7.84 -16.49
CA PRO A 38 -27.11 -7.26 -16.08
C PRO A 38 -26.99 -7.04 -14.56
N SER A 39 -28.13 -6.77 -13.90
CA SER A 39 -28.18 -6.59 -12.43
C SER A 39 -27.95 -7.91 -11.69
N ALA A 40 -28.53 -9.03 -12.16
CA ALA A 40 -28.26 -10.34 -11.59
C ALA A 40 -26.80 -10.76 -11.78
N ALA A 41 -26.24 -10.54 -12.96
CA ALA A 41 -24.82 -10.76 -13.24
C ALA A 41 -23.91 -9.93 -12.30
N GLY A 42 -24.27 -8.67 -12.07
CA GLY A 42 -23.58 -7.81 -11.10
C GLY A 42 -23.70 -8.30 -9.65
N ALA A 43 -24.86 -8.81 -9.26
CA ALA A 43 -25.12 -9.36 -7.93
C ALA A 43 -24.31 -10.66 -7.70
N VAL A 44 -24.23 -11.56 -8.68
CA VAL A 44 -23.40 -12.78 -8.61
C VAL A 44 -21.93 -12.40 -8.41
N ARG A 45 -21.41 -11.46 -9.18
CA ARG A 45 -20.05 -10.95 -9.00
C ARG A 45 -19.82 -10.37 -7.61
N ALA A 46 -20.76 -9.57 -7.10
CA ALA A 46 -20.64 -8.98 -5.75
C ALA A 46 -20.67 -10.05 -4.66
N LEU A 47 -21.56 -11.05 -4.80
CA LEU A 47 -21.65 -12.18 -3.87
C LEU A 47 -20.38 -13.02 -3.89
N TYR A 48 -19.83 -13.33 -5.05
CA TYR A 48 -18.57 -14.07 -5.18
C TYR A 48 -17.39 -13.31 -4.57
N ARG A 49 -17.30 -11.99 -4.76
CA ARG A 49 -16.28 -11.17 -4.11
C ARG A 49 -16.39 -11.19 -2.59
N ALA A 50 -17.63 -11.11 -2.06
CA ALA A 50 -17.87 -11.24 -0.62
C ALA A 50 -17.49 -12.64 -0.11
N TYR A 51 -17.86 -13.69 -0.82
CA TYR A 51 -17.48 -15.08 -0.51
C TYR A 51 -15.96 -15.25 -0.52
N SER A 52 -15.27 -14.80 -1.58
CA SER A 52 -13.81 -14.89 -1.67
C SER A 52 -13.13 -14.11 -0.55
N SER A 53 -13.65 -12.92 -0.20
CA SER A 53 -13.16 -12.15 0.95
C SER A 53 -13.30 -12.93 2.26
N ILE A 54 -14.48 -13.50 2.51
CA ILE A 54 -14.74 -14.31 3.72
C ILE A 54 -13.86 -15.57 3.74
N ARG A 55 -13.68 -16.22 2.61
CA ARG A 55 -12.80 -17.38 2.47
C ARG A 55 -11.35 -16.99 2.80
N ASP A 56 -10.83 -15.94 2.17
CA ASP A 56 -9.47 -15.44 2.40
C ASP A 56 -9.26 -15.04 3.88
N ASP A 57 -10.28 -14.43 4.50
CA ASP A 57 -10.26 -14.06 5.92
C ASP A 57 -10.30 -15.31 6.84
N ALA A 58 -11.12 -16.30 6.54
CA ALA A 58 -11.18 -17.56 7.29
C ALA A 58 -9.86 -18.34 7.21
N GLU A 59 -9.22 -18.29 6.05
CA GLU A 59 -7.92 -18.92 5.80
C GLU A 59 -6.78 -18.19 6.50
N ALA A 60 -6.82 -16.85 6.54
CA ALA A 60 -5.83 -16.02 7.24
C ALA A 60 -5.90 -16.19 8.76
N LEU A 61 -7.09 -16.40 9.31
CA LEU A 61 -7.32 -16.55 10.76
C LEU A 61 -7.00 -17.95 11.30
N GLY A 62 -6.66 -18.94 10.44
CA GLY A 62 -6.21 -20.29 10.82
C GLY A 62 -7.06 -20.93 11.93
N HIS A 63 -8.13 -21.61 11.54
CA HIS A 63 -8.87 -22.60 12.34
C HIS A 63 -8.81 -22.48 13.87
N GLN A 64 -9.44 -21.46 14.48
CA GLN A 64 -9.87 -21.52 15.86
C GLN A 64 -11.37 -21.18 15.98
N PRO A 65 -12.26 -22.18 16.16
CA PRO A 65 -13.71 -21.93 16.30
C PRO A 65 -14.14 -21.31 17.63
N ALA A 66 -13.23 -21.07 18.58
CA ALA A 66 -13.59 -20.84 19.99
C ALA A 66 -13.66 -19.37 20.45
N GLN A 67 -13.55 -18.37 19.58
CA GLN A 67 -13.62 -16.95 20.00
C GLN A 67 -14.54 -16.11 19.10
N ARG A 68 -15.80 -16.54 18.94
CA ARG A 68 -16.77 -15.85 18.07
C ARG A 68 -17.18 -14.44 18.52
N GLU A 69 -17.09 -14.07 19.78
CA GLU A 69 -17.55 -12.76 20.26
C GLU A 69 -16.52 -11.62 20.18
N LYS A 70 -15.21 -11.93 20.20
CA LYS A 70 -14.15 -10.93 20.00
C LYS A 70 -13.83 -10.66 18.52
N THR A 71 -14.33 -11.47 17.61
CA THR A 71 -14.05 -11.41 16.18
C THR A 71 -14.81 -10.31 15.43
N SER A 72 -15.94 -9.82 15.93
CA SER A 72 -16.73 -8.81 15.21
C SER A 72 -16.06 -7.43 15.19
N ALA A 73 -15.53 -6.97 16.33
CA ALA A 73 -14.85 -5.66 16.40
C ALA A 73 -13.53 -5.64 15.61
N THR A 74 -12.77 -6.75 15.65
CA THR A 74 -11.52 -6.89 14.88
C THR A 74 -11.78 -6.98 13.38
N ARG A 75 -12.85 -7.66 12.95
CA ARG A 75 -13.29 -7.68 11.56
C ARG A 75 -13.67 -6.27 11.08
N ASN A 76 -14.45 -5.55 11.86
CA ASN A 76 -14.89 -4.20 11.49
C ASN A 76 -13.71 -3.24 11.25
N ALA A 77 -12.67 -3.28 12.11
CA ALA A 77 -11.49 -2.45 11.94
C ALA A 77 -10.67 -2.82 10.70
N THR A 78 -10.51 -4.12 10.43
CA THR A 78 -9.79 -4.61 9.26
C THR A 78 -10.54 -4.28 7.97
N ASP A 79 -11.85 -4.47 7.96
CA ASP A 79 -12.72 -4.14 6.83
C ASP A 79 -12.67 -2.63 6.52
N ALA A 80 -12.64 -1.78 7.55
CA ALA A 80 -12.52 -0.34 7.39
C ALA A 80 -11.18 0.07 6.74
N ILE A 81 -10.08 -0.57 7.14
CA ILE A 81 -8.76 -0.33 6.55
C ILE A 81 -8.76 -0.75 5.07
N GLU A 82 -9.29 -1.94 4.75
CA GLU A 82 -9.35 -2.43 3.37
C GLU A 82 -10.27 -1.58 2.50
N GLU A 83 -11.43 -1.17 2.99
CA GLU A 83 -12.34 -0.28 2.29
C GLU A 83 -11.67 1.05 1.91
N VAL A 84 -10.92 1.65 2.84
CA VAL A 84 -10.16 2.87 2.57
C VAL A 84 -9.05 2.62 1.54
N ARG A 85 -8.34 1.50 1.63
CA ARG A 85 -7.31 1.11 0.65
C ARG A 85 -7.91 0.94 -0.74
N GLU A 86 -9.02 0.22 -0.87
CA GLU A 86 -9.72 0.03 -2.15
C GLU A 86 -10.19 1.37 -2.74
N TYR A 87 -10.66 2.28 -1.89
CA TYR A 87 -10.99 3.63 -2.33
C TYR A 87 -9.76 4.37 -2.88
N GLN A 88 -8.63 4.35 -2.15
CA GLN A 88 -7.40 4.99 -2.59
C GLN A 88 -6.85 4.39 -3.89
N GLU A 89 -6.90 3.07 -4.04
CA GLU A 89 -6.52 2.38 -5.28
C GLU A 89 -7.40 2.83 -6.46
N ARG A 90 -8.72 2.92 -6.28
CA ARG A 90 -9.64 3.44 -7.33
C ARG A 90 -9.31 4.86 -7.75
N GLN A 91 -8.80 5.69 -6.82
CA GLN A 91 -8.32 7.04 -7.10
C GLN A 91 -6.87 7.05 -7.64
N SER A 92 -6.26 5.88 -7.89
CA SER A 92 -4.83 5.77 -8.26
C SER A 92 -3.91 6.43 -7.25
N ASN A 93 -4.26 6.45 -5.97
CA ASN A 93 -3.57 7.13 -4.88
C ASN A 93 -3.34 8.64 -5.11
N TYR A 94 -4.14 9.29 -5.96
CA TYR A 94 -4.02 10.70 -6.33
C TYR A 94 -5.30 11.48 -6.04
N PHE A 95 -5.18 12.63 -5.40
CA PHE A 95 -6.29 13.48 -4.98
C PHE A 95 -6.07 14.93 -5.43
N GLU A 96 -6.57 15.29 -6.62
CA GLU A 96 -6.36 16.61 -7.24
C GLU A 96 -6.71 17.79 -6.31
N ALA A 97 -7.87 17.73 -5.64
CA ALA A 97 -8.31 18.84 -4.79
C ALA A 97 -7.38 19.04 -3.57
N ILE A 98 -6.88 17.94 -2.99
CA ILE A 98 -5.94 17.99 -1.86
C ILE A 98 -4.57 18.47 -2.34
N GLU A 99 -4.15 18.03 -3.52
CA GLU A 99 -2.89 18.47 -4.15
C GLU A 99 -2.89 19.98 -4.40
N SER A 100 -3.95 20.49 -5.04
CA SER A 100 -4.12 21.91 -5.32
C SER A 100 -4.15 22.76 -4.05
N ALA A 101 -4.80 22.27 -2.99
CA ALA A 101 -4.82 22.96 -1.70
C ALA A 101 -3.42 23.04 -1.07
N ALA A 102 -2.62 21.98 -1.17
CA ALA A 102 -1.25 21.97 -0.69
C ALA A 102 -0.34 22.92 -1.51
N GLU A 103 -0.49 22.90 -2.85
CA GLU A 103 0.23 23.80 -3.76
C GLU A 103 -0.12 25.28 -3.46
N SER A 104 -1.40 25.59 -3.22
CA SER A 104 -1.86 26.95 -2.89
C SER A 104 -1.26 27.44 -1.57
N LEU A 105 -1.34 26.63 -0.50
CA LEU A 105 -0.75 27.02 0.79
C LEU A 105 0.77 27.21 0.67
N ARG A 106 1.46 26.34 -0.08
CA ARG A 106 2.89 26.46 -0.30
C ARG A 106 3.24 27.77 -1.00
N SER A 107 2.46 28.15 -2.00
CA SER A 107 2.62 29.43 -2.73
C SER A 107 2.38 30.64 -1.83
N GLU A 108 1.34 30.61 -0.99
CA GLU A 108 1.04 31.67 -0.01
C GLU A 108 2.18 31.87 0.99
N LEU A 109 2.73 30.76 1.50
CA LEU A 109 3.81 30.80 2.48
C LEU A 109 5.18 31.10 1.85
N ASN A 110 5.30 31.05 0.53
CA ASN A 110 6.54 31.26 -0.23
C ASN A 110 7.72 30.47 0.34
N VAL A 111 7.56 29.17 0.47
CA VAL A 111 8.49 28.30 1.20
C VAL A 111 9.34 27.42 0.30
N THR A 112 10.50 27.07 0.82
CA THR A 112 11.40 26.04 0.31
C THR A 112 11.37 24.82 1.24
N PRO A 113 11.92 23.65 0.85
CA PRO A 113 12.01 22.51 1.75
C PRO A 113 12.73 22.82 3.09
N TYR A 114 13.68 23.76 3.07
CA TYR A 114 14.52 24.08 4.23
C TYR A 114 13.83 24.94 5.29
N ASN A 115 12.90 25.82 4.91
CA ASN A 115 12.21 26.73 5.84
C ASN A 115 10.75 26.34 6.10
N LEU A 116 10.24 25.28 5.46
CA LEU A 116 8.83 24.85 5.55
C LEU A 116 8.39 24.64 6.99
N ALA A 117 9.18 23.91 7.81
CA ALA A 117 8.81 23.66 9.20
C ALA A 117 8.60 24.95 10.00
N PHE A 118 9.49 25.91 9.81
CA PHE A 118 9.41 27.22 10.48
C PHE A 118 8.19 28.01 10.00
N ALA A 119 7.96 28.06 8.71
CA ALA A 119 6.82 28.76 8.12
C ALA A 119 5.47 28.14 8.58
N LEU A 120 5.39 26.82 8.71
CA LEU A 120 4.20 26.16 9.25
C LEU A 120 3.95 26.47 10.73
N VAL A 121 5.00 26.55 11.55
CA VAL A 121 4.87 26.97 12.96
C VAL A 121 4.38 28.40 13.04
N ASP A 122 4.93 29.30 12.23
CA ASP A 122 4.52 30.71 12.18
C ASP A 122 3.07 30.87 11.68
N ASN A 123 2.71 30.14 10.63
CA ASN A 123 1.36 30.12 10.08
C ASN A 123 0.33 29.63 11.12
N LEU A 124 0.60 28.53 11.81
CA LEU A 124 -0.26 27.99 12.87
C LEU A 124 -0.41 28.99 14.03
N ARG A 125 0.66 29.69 14.38
CA ARG A 125 0.65 30.70 15.43
C ARG A 125 -0.09 31.96 15.01
N SER A 126 0.23 32.54 13.87
CA SER A 126 -0.26 33.85 13.44
C SER A 126 -1.72 33.84 12.99
N ARG A 127 -2.13 32.78 12.23
CA ARG A 127 -3.50 32.68 11.69
C ARG A 127 -4.46 31.95 12.62
N HIS A 128 -3.97 30.98 13.41
CA HIS A 128 -4.83 30.09 14.19
C HIS A 128 -4.59 30.15 15.71
N SER A 129 -3.66 31.01 16.16
CA SER A 129 -3.28 31.13 17.57
C SER A 129 -2.81 29.80 18.20
N VAL A 130 -2.28 28.88 17.39
CA VAL A 130 -1.80 27.57 17.82
C VAL A 130 -0.32 27.64 18.20
N GLU A 131 -0.03 27.43 19.48
CA GLU A 131 1.33 27.33 19.99
C GLU A 131 1.90 25.92 19.75
N THR A 132 3.03 25.83 19.04
CA THR A 132 3.72 24.54 18.79
C THR A 132 4.87 24.38 19.78
N LYS A 133 4.97 23.19 20.41
CA LYS A 133 6.06 22.83 21.33
C LYS A 133 6.60 21.44 21.04
N VAL A 134 7.93 21.34 21.03
CA VAL A 134 8.61 20.03 21.05
C VAL A 134 8.75 19.62 22.52
N MET A 135 8.27 18.44 22.85
CA MET A 135 8.21 17.92 24.20
C MET A 135 9.16 16.73 24.39
N PRO A 136 9.76 16.58 25.57
CA PRO A 136 10.55 15.41 25.91
C PRO A 136 9.73 14.11 25.77
N ALA A 137 10.41 13.03 25.39
CA ALA A 137 9.81 11.70 25.29
C ALA A 137 9.21 11.23 26.64
N THR A 138 9.82 11.62 27.75
CA THR A 138 9.33 11.34 29.12
C THR A 138 7.94 11.93 29.39
N VAL A 139 7.57 13.02 28.71
CA VAL A 139 6.27 13.69 28.87
C VAL A 139 5.22 13.12 27.94
N LEU A 140 5.57 12.90 26.66
CA LEU A 140 4.63 12.39 25.66
C LEU A 140 4.61 10.86 25.58
N GLN A 141 5.57 10.18 26.19
CA GLN A 141 5.74 8.72 26.15
C GLN A 141 5.68 8.18 24.70
N ASN A 142 4.71 7.34 24.39
CA ASN A 142 4.53 6.77 23.06
C ASN A 142 3.77 7.67 22.08
N THR A 143 3.45 8.91 22.46
CA THR A 143 2.70 9.84 21.60
C THR A 143 3.65 10.68 20.77
N LEU A 144 3.51 10.62 19.46
CA LEU A 144 4.34 11.40 18.53
C LEU A 144 3.80 12.80 18.27
N ARG A 145 2.47 12.97 18.29
CA ARG A 145 1.75 14.24 18.11
C ARG A 145 0.49 14.27 18.97
N GLN A 146 0.27 15.38 19.65
CA GLN A 146 -0.96 15.64 20.40
C GLN A 146 -1.42 17.09 20.18
N PHE A 147 -2.63 17.29 19.69
CA PHE A 147 -3.25 18.60 19.62
C PHE A 147 -4.25 18.78 20.77
N LYS A 148 -4.01 19.80 21.61
CA LYS A 148 -4.87 20.18 22.74
C LYS A 148 -5.76 21.32 22.30
N ASN A 149 -6.95 21.02 21.78
CA ASN A 149 -7.85 22.00 21.18
C ASN A 149 -8.21 23.14 22.17
N HIS A 150 -8.59 22.84 23.42
CA HIS A 150 -8.93 23.87 24.40
C HIS A 150 -7.77 24.80 24.77
N GLN A 151 -6.53 24.39 24.59
CA GLN A 151 -5.34 25.18 24.88
C GLN A 151 -4.72 25.79 23.63
N GLN A 152 -5.24 25.45 22.46
CA GLN A 152 -4.65 25.79 21.15
C GLN A 152 -3.14 25.47 21.11
N ARG A 153 -2.80 24.24 21.54
CA ARG A 153 -1.40 23.77 21.60
C ARG A 153 -1.18 22.50 20.81
N LEU A 154 -0.17 22.53 19.96
CA LEU A 154 0.34 21.39 19.25
C LEU A 154 1.64 20.90 19.90
N LEU A 155 1.60 19.69 20.46
CA LEU A 155 2.75 19.05 21.09
C LEU A 155 3.32 18.00 20.14
N LEU A 156 4.62 18.09 19.88
CA LEU A 156 5.37 17.15 19.04
C LEU A 156 6.45 16.45 19.90
N SER A 157 6.65 15.16 19.70
CA SER A 157 7.69 14.43 20.42
C SER A 157 9.08 14.78 19.90
N GLU A 158 10.05 14.88 20.81
CA GLU A 158 11.49 14.99 20.46
C GLU A 158 12.02 13.76 19.73
N MET A 159 11.37 12.58 19.86
CA MET A 159 11.71 11.38 19.12
C MET A 159 11.51 11.49 17.61
N LEU A 160 10.68 12.44 17.15
CA LEU A 160 10.49 12.67 15.73
C LEU A 160 11.74 13.37 15.14
N PRO A 161 12.30 12.85 14.04
CA PRO A 161 13.30 13.58 13.26
C PRO A 161 12.68 14.85 12.67
N VAL A 162 13.50 15.75 12.16
CA VAL A 162 13.04 17.02 11.57
C VAL A 162 11.98 16.78 10.49
N SER A 163 12.21 15.85 9.58
CA SER A 163 11.25 15.47 8.54
C SER A 163 9.92 14.96 9.11
N GLY A 164 9.98 14.21 10.21
CA GLY A 164 8.79 13.74 10.91
C GLY A 164 8.02 14.87 11.57
N ARG A 165 8.71 15.82 12.22
CA ARG A 165 8.07 17.01 12.81
C ARG A 165 7.43 17.90 11.75
N THR A 166 8.13 18.17 10.65
CA THR A 166 7.57 18.93 9.51
C THR A 166 6.32 18.27 8.95
N PHE A 167 6.35 16.94 8.80
CA PHE A 167 5.19 16.20 8.35
C PHE A 167 4.00 16.32 9.32
N GLN A 168 4.23 16.19 10.62
CA GLN A 168 3.17 16.32 11.63
C GLN A 168 2.61 17.75 11.72
N LEU A 169 3.42 18.78 11.47
CA LEU A 169 2.96 20.15 11.28
C LEU A 169 2.03 20.26 10.08
N GLY A 170 2.43 19.72 8.93
CA GLY A 170 1.59 19.69 7.72
C GLY A 170 0.27 18.95 7.93
N VAL A 171 0.29 17.81 8.63
CA VAL A 171 -0.93 17.07 8.98
C VAL A 171 -1.85 17.89 9.88
N GLN A 172 -1.31 18.61 10.87
CA GLN A 172 -2.14 19.45 11.74
C GLN A 172 -2.70 20.67 11.00
N THR A 173 -1.91 21.27 10.11
CA THR A 173 -2.38 22.34 9.23
C THR A 173 -3.53 21.86 8.33
N ALA A 174 -3.43 20.64 7.78
CA ALA A 174 -4.51 20.05 6.99
C ALA A 174 -5.82 19.94 7.80
N PHE A 175 -5.76 19.48 9.05
CA PHE A 175 -6.95 19.36 9.88
C PHE A 175 -7.57 20.73 10.25
N ILE A 176 -6.75 21.77 10.40
CA ILE A 176 -7.22 23.11 10.78
C ILE A 176 -7.71 23.89 9.55
N GLU A 177 -6.94 23.93 8.47
CA GLU A 177 -7.22 24.79 7.32
C GLU A 177 -8.03 24.11 6.22
N GLN A 178 -7.89 22.78 6.09
CA GLN A 178 -8.52 22.01 5.02
C GLN A 178 -9.62 21.05 5.53
N GLY A 179 -10.08 21.27 6.77
CA GLY A 179 -11.06 20.38 7.42
C GLY A 179 -12.29 20.11 6.57
N GLU A 180 -12.91 21.16 6.00
CA GLU A 180 -14.07 21.06 5.10
C GLU A 180 -13.77 20.32 3.79
N LEU A 181 -12.59 20.53 3.21
CA LEU A 181 -12.16 19.83 2.00
C LEU A 181 -11.97 18.34 2.28
N LEU A 182 -11.36 18.01 3.42
CA LEU A 182 -11.18 16.63 3.87
C LEU A 182 -12.54 15.96 4.08
N ASP A 183 -13.47 16.63 4.78
CA ASP A 183 -14.82 16.11 5.07
C ASP A 183 -15.61 15.87 3.77
N ARG A 184 -15.65 16.84 2.86
CA ARG A 184 -16.28 16.67 1.54
C ARG A 184 -15.68 15.53 0.71
N THR A 185 -14.36 15.30 0.83
CA THR A 185 -13.71 14.20 0.11
C THR A 185 -14.06 12.85 0.72
N VAL A 186 -14.17 12.79 2.05
CA VAL A 186 -14.62 11.60 2.80
C VAL A 186 -16.08 11.27 2.47
N GLU A 187 -16.97 12.25 2.45
CA GLU A 187 -18.38 12.06 2.10
C GLU A 187 -18.54 11.48 0.69
N LYS A 188 -17.80 11.99 -0.30
CA LYS A 188 -17.80 11.48 -1.67
C LYS A 188 -17.29 10.03 -1.81
N ALA A 189 -16.57 9.53 -0.82
CA ALA A 189 -16.04 8.17 -0.84
C ALA A 189 -17.13 7.11 -0.57
N GLU A 190 -18.27 7.51 0.03
CA GLU A 190 -19.42 6.65 0.34
C GLU A 190 -19.01 5.35 1.07
N LEU A 191 -18.13 5.50 2.08
CA LEU A 191 -17.63 4.38 2.87
C LEU A 191 -18.75 3.79 3.74
N LYS A 192 -18.77 2.48 3.86
CA LYS A 192 -19.84 1.74 4.55
C LYS A 192 -19.49 1.38 6.01
N THR A 193 -18.20 1.31 6.31
CA THR A 193 -17.72 0.96 7.66
C THR A 193 -17.77 2.18 8.57
N ALA A 194 -18.04 1.96 9.87
CA ALA A 194 -18.13 3.05 10.85
C ALA A 194 -16.79 3.80 11.04
N ASP A 195 -15.66 3.08 10.97
CA ASP A 195 -14.32 3.65 11.19
C ASP A 195 -13.67 4.19 9.91
N GLY A 196 -14.15 3.76 8.73
CA GLY A 196 -13.61 4.13 7.43
C GLY A 196 -13.47 5.64 7.20
N PRO A 197 -14.50 6.47 7.50
CA PRO A 197 -14.42 7.91 7.35
C PRO A 197 -13.27 8.55 8.14
N GLY A 198 -13.07 8.16 9.40
CA GLY A 198 -11.97 8.66 10.24
C GLY A 198 -10.58 8.26 9.73
N ILE A 199 -10.45 7.01 9.26
CA ILE A 199 -9.21 6.48 8.67
C ILE A 199 -8.91 7.22 7.36
N LEU A 200 -9.89 7.40 6.49
CA LEU A 200 -9.71 8.13 5.24
C LEU A 200 -9.34 9.59 5.48
N LYS A 201 -10.04 10.29 6.39
CA LYS A 201 -9.72 11.68 6.74
C LYS A 201 -8.28 11.84 7.20
N SER A 202 -7.81 10.93 8.06
CA SER A 202 -6.42 10.91 8.52
C SER A 202 -5.44 10.64 7.36
N SER A 203 -5.79 9.75 6.45
CA SER A 203 -4.99 9.43 5.27
C SER A 203 -4.89 10.62 4.30
N LEU A 204 -5.98 11.35 4.08
CA LEU A 204 -6.01 12.55 3.25
C LEU A 204 -5.19 13.70 3.87
N ALA A 205 -5.24 13.85 5.20
CA ALA A 205 -4.38 14.81 5.90
C ALA A 205 -2.89 14.45 5.77
N ASN A 206 -2.54 13.16 5.83
CA ASN A 206 -1.19 12.68 5.55
C ASN A 206 -0.79 12.91 4.08
N TYR A 207 -1.73 12.73 3.15
CA TYR A 207 -1.50 13.05 1.73
C TYR A 207 -1.18 14.54 1.54
N PHE A 208 -1.98 15.43 2.13
CA PHE A 208 -1.75 16.87 2.10
C PHE A 208 -0.36 17.24 2.62
N ALA A 209 0.05 16.70 3.77
CA ALA A 209 1.37 16.94 4.34
C ALA A 209 2.50 16.48 3.40
N GLY A 210 2.33 15.32 2.77
CA GLY A 210 3.27 14.82 1.75
C GLY A 210 3.35 15.72 0.52
N ALA A 211 2.20 16.21 0.02
CA ALA A 211 2.12 17.12 -1.10
C ALA A 211 2.75 18.50 -0.77
N LEU A 212 2.54 18.98 0.44
CA LEU A 212 3.12 20.24 0.93
C LEU A 212 4.65 20.17 1.03
N MET A 213 5.20 19.06 1.52
CA MET A 213 6.65 18.84 1.62
C MET A 213 7.30 18.61 0.27
N MET A 214 6.62 17.91 -0.63
CA MET A 214 7.10 17.45 -1.94
C MET A 214 6.11 17.83 -3.04
N PRO A 215 6.10 19.13 -3.48
CA PRO A 215 5.13 19.63 -4.46
C PRO A 215 5.20 18.85 -5.76
N TYR A 216 4.06 18.66 -6.41
CA TYR A 216 3.92 17.69 -7.50
C TYR A 216 4.93 17.87 -8.63
N VAL A 217 4.97 19.07 -9.23
CA VAL A 217 5.79 19.36 -10.41
C VAL A 217 7.27 19.29 -10.08
N GLU A 218 7.68 19.92 -8.96
CA GLU A 218 9.07 19.97 -8.51
C GLU A 218 9.56 18.54 -8.15
N PHE A 219 8.77 17.79 -7.40
CA PHE A 219 9.14 16.46 -6.96
C PHE A 219 9.20 15.46 -8.13
N ARG A 220 8.22 15.52 -9.04
CA ARG A 220 8.21 14.68 -10.23
C ARG A 220 9.42 14.99 -11.13
N GLY A 221 9.72 16.26 -11.36
CA GLY A 221 10.89 16.70 -12.14
C GLY A 221 12.19 16.19 -11.52
N ALA A 222 12.36 16.38 -10.22
CA ALA A 222 13.52 15.88 -9.49
C ALA A 222 13.63 14.34 -9.53
N ALA A 223 12.51 13.62 -9.39
CA ALA A 223 12.50 12.17 -9.50
C ALA A 223 12.95 11.67 -10.86
N GLN A 224 12.54 12.34 -11.94
CA GLN A 224 12.99 12.00 -13.30
C GLN A 224 14.46 12.33 -13.51
N GLU A 225 14.91 13.52 -13.09
CA GLU A 225 16.31 13.98 -13.20
C GLU A 225 17.27 13.02 -12.47
N LEU A 226 16.89 12.61 -11.25
CA LEU A 226 17.69 11.73 -10.40
C LEU A 226 17.44 10.23 -10.65
N LYS A 227 16.76 9.85 -11.74
CA LYS A 227 16.37 8.45 -11.99
C LYS A 227 15.76 7.78 -10.77
N HIS A 228 14.92 8.48 -10.04
CA HIS A 228 14.23 7.96 -8.85
C HIS A 228 15.18 7.51 -7.72
N ASP A 229 16.34 8.14 -7.57
CA ASP A 229 17.21 7.93 -6.42
C ASP A 229 16.52 8.43 -5.14
N ILE A 230 16.03 7.48 -4.33
CA ILE A 230 15.25 7.81 -3.14
C ILE A 230 16.08 8.50 -2.04
N GLU A 231 17.39 8.26 -2.00
CA GLU A 231 18.28 8.88 -1.00
C GLU A 231 18.56 10.34 -1.35
N LEU A 232 18.81 10.65 -2.62
CA LEU A 232 18.97 12.03 -3.07
C LEU A 232 17.65 12.82 -3.00
N LEU A 233 16.52 12.18 -3.33
CA LEU A 233 15.20 12.80 -3.16
C LEU A 233 14.90 13.12 -1.70
N GLN A 234 15.25 12.21 -0.78
CA GLN A 234 15.12 12.44 0.65
C GLN A 234 15.87 13.69 1.12
N GLN A 235 17.10 13.86 0.66
CA GLN A 235 17.93 15.03 1.00
C GLN A 235 17.37 16.31 0.36
N ARG A 236 17.02 16.28 -0.93
CA ARG A 236 16.53 17.45 -1.67
C ARG A 236 15.25 18.03 -1.08
N PHE A 237 14.35 17.17 -0.59
CA PHE A 237 13.04 17.57 -0.05
C PHE A 237 12.95 17.53 1.48
N MET A 238 14.06 17.30 2.18
CA MET A 238 14.09 17.20 3.65
C MET A 238 13.03 16.25 4.20
N ALA A 239 12.73 15.17 3.47
CA ALA A 239 11.72 14.19 3.78
C ALA A 239 12.35 12.90 4.28
N SER A 240 11.57 12.04 4.97
CA SER A 240 12.04 10.69 5.31
C SER A 240 11.97 9.76 4.12
N LEU A 241 12.71 8.65 4.18
CA LEU A 241 12.71 7.63 3.14
C LEU A 241 11.29 7.10 2.86
N GLU A 242 10.51 6.82 3.92
CA GLU A 242 9.12 6.36 3.76
C GLU A 242 8.24 7.42 3.10
N GLN A 243 8.42 8.71 3.45
CA GLN A 243 7.67 9.81 2.85
C GLN A 243 7.96 9.94 1.35
N VAL A 244 9.24 9.87 0.94
CA VAL A 244 9.65 9.88 -0.47
C VAL A 244 9.03 8.70 -1.22
N CYS A 245 9.18 7.49 -0.70
CA CYS A 245 8.64 6.29 -1.32
C CYS A 245 7.11 6.34 -1.45
N HIS A 246 6.43 6.83 -0.42
CA HIS A 246 4.99 7.02 -0.45
C HIS A 246 4.61 8.08 -1.49
N ARG A 247 5.33 9.21 -1.55
CA ARG A 247 5.07 10.29 -2.51
C ARG A 247 5.22 9.82 -3.97
N LEU A 248 6.21 8.98 -4.26
CA LEU A 248 6.40 8.40 -5.60
C LEU A 248 5.16 7.64 -6.08
N THR A 249 4.42 6.96 -5.18
CA THR A 249 3.20 6.24 -5.55
C THR A 249 2.02 7.15 -5.89
N THR A 250 2.07 8.42 -5.46
CA THR A 250 0.98 9.39 -5.65
C THR A 250 1.14 10.24 -6.91
N LEU A 251 2.22 10.06 -7.68
CA LEU A 251 2.48 10.82 -8.90
C LEU A 251 1.62 10.32 -10.08
N GLN A 252 0.29 10.44 -9.95
CA GLN A 252 -0.66 9.93 -10.92
C GLN A 252 -1.60 11.00 -11.51
N ARG A 253 -1.19 12.30 -11.46
CA ARG A 253 -1.92 13.40 -12.11
C ARG A 253 -2.11 13.12 -13.60
N PRO A 254 -3.32 13.22 -14.15
CA PRO A 254 -3.56 13.05 -15.59
C PRO A 254 -2.58 13.89 -16.44
N ASN A 255 -2.06 13.32 -17.51
CA ASN A 255 -1.07 13.92 -18.43
C ASN A 255 0.31 14.25 -17.83
N GLN A 256 0.52 14.04 -16.53
CA GLN A 256 1.80 14.27 -15.84
C GLN A 256 2.17 13.11 -14.93
N ARG A 257 1.83 11.89 -15.30
CA ARG A 257 2.09 10.70 -14.49
C ARG A 257 3.58 10.43 -14.31
N GLY A 258 3.95 9.97 -13.13
CA GLY A 258 5.22 9.32 -12.85
C GLY A 258 5.14 7.81 -13.12
N ILE A 259 6.17 7.08 -12.67
CA ILE A 259 6.17 5.62 -12.69
C ILE A 259 5.07 5.12 -11.73
N PRO A 260 4.21 4.19 -12.15
CA PRO A 260 3.19 3.61 -11.29
C PRO A 260 3.81 2.59 -10.33
N PHE A 261 4.44 3.08 -9.27
CA PHE A 261 5.03 2.23 -8.24
C PHE A 261 3.97 1.59 -7.35
N PHE A 262 4.14 0.30 -7.04
CA PHE A 262 3.57 -0.25 -5.83
C PHE A 262 4.50 -0.01 -4.63
N PHE A 263 3.91 0.11 -3.46
CA PHE A 263 4.62 0.26 -2.19
C PHE A 263 4.16 -0.79 -1.19
N LEU A 264 5.13 -1.40 -0.51
CA LEU A 264 4.88 -2.31 0.61
C LEU A 264 5.73 -1.92 1.81
N ARG A 265 5.16 -2.01 3.00
CA ARG A 265 5.88 -1.96 4.26
C ARG A 265 5.57 -3.21 5.08
N VAL A 266 6.60 -3.93 5.47
CA VAL A 266 6.48 -5.12 6.31
C VAL A 266 7.25 -4.97 7.61
N ASP A 267 6.80 -5.67 8.63
CA ASP A 267 7.58 -5.89 9.85
C ASP A 267 8.57 -7.06 9.66
N LYS A 268 9.39 -7.32 10.68
CA LYS A 268 10.39 -8.39 10.66
C LYS A 268 9.78 -9.80 10.53
N ALA A 269 8.52 -9.97 10.91
CA ALA A 269 7.79 -11.23 10.75
C ALA A 269 7.18 -11.39 9.34
N GLY A 270 7.32 -10.37 8.48
CA GLY A 270 6.80 -10.37 7.11
C GLY A 270 5.34 -9.95 6.99
N ASN A 271 4.72 -9.43 8.06
CA ASN A 271 3.34 -8.94 7.99
C ASN A 271 3.30 -7.60 7.25
N VAL A 272 2.35 -7.46 6.33
CA VAL A 272 2.14 -6.22 5.57
C VAL A 272 1.41 -5.21 6.43
N SER A 273 2.15 -4.20 6.91
CA SER A 273 1.59 -3.11 7.71
C SER A 273 1.05 -1.94 6.88
N LYS A 274 1.56 -1.77 5.66
CA LYS A 274 1.09 -0.75 4.71
C LYS A 274 1.30 -1.21 3.28
N ARG A 275 0.31 -0.99 2.41
CA ARG A 275 0.43 -1.23 0.98
C ARG A 275 -0.26 -0.13 0.20
N LEU A 276 0.31 0.23 -0.93
CA LEU A 276 -0.28 1.10 -1.95
C LEU A 276 -0.05 0.42 -3.29
N ILE A 277 -1.12 0.20 -4.01
CA ILE A 277 -1.08 -0.44 -5.33
C ILE A 277 -1.52 0.61 -6.33
N PRO A 278 -0.78 0.79 -7.43
CA PRO A 278 -1.23 1.68 -8.50
C PRO A 278 -2.42 1.07 -9.23
N SER A 279 -3.32 1.90 -9.70
CA SER A 279 -4.34 1.47 -10.64
C SER A 279 -3.69 1.29 -12.01
N TRP A 280 -3.19 0.10 -12.29
CA TRP A 280 -2.65 -0.22 -13.61
C TRP A 280 -3.76 -0.32 -14.64
N GLN A 281 -3.52 0.23 -15.83
CA GLN A 281 -4.42 0.14 -16.98
C GLN A 281 -3.86 -0.87 -17.99
N GLY A 282 -4.75 -1.54 -18.72
CA GLY A 282 -4.39 -2.53 -19.74
C GLY A 282 -4.23 -3.94 -19.15
N ASP A 283 -3.32 -4.72 -19.74
CA ASP A 283 -3.14 -6.16 -19.45
C ASP A 283 -2.72 -6.46 -17.99
N SER A 284 -2.20 -5.48 -17.29
CA SER A 284 -1.78 -5.61 -15.88
C SER A 284 -2.88 -5.21 -14.88
N ALA A 285 -4.03 -4.72 -15.36
CA ALA A 285 -5.14 -4.32 -14.51
C ALA A 285 -5.71 -5.53 -13.74
N GLY A 286 -5.63 -5.49 -12.42
CA GLY A 286 -6.14 -6.55 -11.54
C GLY A 286 -5.25 -7.78 -11.37
N LYS A 287 -4.12 -7.89 -12.08
CA LYS A 287 -3.22 -9.05 -11.98
C LYS A 287 -2.34 -9.04 -10.74
N PHE A 288 -2.03 -7.86 -10.23
CA PHE A 288 -1.16 -7.74 -9.06
C PHE A 288 -1.98 -7.69 -7.78
N LYS A 289 -2.06 -8.83 -7.10
CA LYS A 289 -2.71 -8.94 -5.79
C LYS A 289 -1.64 -9.20 -4.74
N PHE A 290 -1.56 -8.37 -3.73
CA PHE A 290 -0.82 -8.69 -2.50
C PHE A 290 -1.75 -9.41 -1.52
N ALA A 291 -1.17 -10.26 -0.67
CA ALA A 291 -1.93 -10.84 0.43
C ALA A 291 -2.60 -9.73 1.25
N ARG A 292 -3.89 -9.88 1.48
CA ARG A 292 -4.63 -8.94 2.35
C ARG A 292 -4.18 -9.08 3.79
N PHE A 293 -3.88 -10.31 4.21
CA PHE A 293 -3.49 -10.67 5.56
C PHE A 293 -2.36 -11.68 5.56
N GLY A 294 -1.61 -11.71 6.66
CA GLY A 294 -0.55 -12.66 6.89
C GLY A 294 0.77 -12.30 6.20
N GLY A 295 1.66 -13.26 6.15
CA GLY A 295 3.00 -13.09 5.58
C GLY A 295 3.00 -13.09 4.06
N THR A 296 3.86 -12.26 3.50
CA THR A 296 4.16 -12.25 2.07
C THR A 296 5.06 -13.43 1.68
N CYS A 297 5.21 -13.68 0.38
CA CYS A 297 6.13 -14.71 -0.10
C CYS A 297 7.57 -14.46 0.41
N PRO A 298 8.21 -15.44 1.08
CA PRO A 298 9.54 -15.25 1.66
C PRO A 298 10.67 -15.05 0.63
N ARG A 299 10.38 -15.20 -0.65
CA ARG A 299 11.34 -14.98 -1.76
C ARG A 299 11.39 -13.53 -2.25
N TRP A 300 10.58 -12.63 -1.69
CA TRP A 300 10.68 -11.21 -1.99
C TRP A 300 11.92 -10.61 -1.34
N VAL A 301 12.66 -9.78 -2.07
CA VAL A 301 13.84 -9.05 -1.61
C VAL A 301 13.57 -8.20 -0.36
N LEU A 302 12.34 -7.87 -0.12
CA LEU A 302 11.88 -7.14 1.05
C LEU A 302 12.25 -7.82 2.38
N HIS A 303 12.27 -9.16 2.41
CA HIS A 303 12.69 -9.93 3.59
C HIS A 303 14.21 -9.91 3.77
N ASP A 304 14.97 -9.93 2.67
CA ASP A 304 16.45 -9.89 2.71
C ASP A 304 16.95 -8.54 3.22
N ALA A 305 16.16 -7.48 3.11
CA ALA A 305 16.51 -6.14 3.60
C ALA A 305 16.81 -6.13 5.11
N PHE A 306 16.18 -7.00 5.91
CA PHE A 306 16.46 -7.11 7.36
C PHE A 306 17.85 -7.71 7.66
N ALA A 307 18.39 -8.51 6.75
CA ALA A 307 19.76 -9.05 6.88
C ALA A 307 20.84 -8.03 6.48
N SER A 308 20.46 -6.96 5.78
CA SER A 308 21.37 -5.90 5.33
C SER A 308 20.79 -4.51 5.61
N PRO A 309 20.61 -4.13 6.88
CA PRO A 309 19.97 -2.87 7.25
C PRO A 309 20.63 -1.66 6.60
N GLY A 310 19.82 -0.72 6.12
CA GLY A 310 20.28 0.51 5.50
C GLY A 310 20.80 0.37 4.06
N ARG A 311 20.91 -0.83 3.52
CA ARG A 311 21.29 -1.06 2.12
C ARG A 311 20.06 -1.20 1.22
N ILE A 312 20.14 -0.64 0.04
CA ILE A 312 19.14 -0.86 -1.00
C ILE A 312 19.46 -2.17 -1.71
N LEU A 313 18.53 -3.10 -1.67
CA LEU A 313 18.58 -4.38 -2.36
C LEU A 313 17.61 -4.37 -3.53
N THR A 314 17.97 -5.02 -4.63
CA THR A 314 17.16 -5.06 -5.86
C THR A 314 16.84 -6.47 -6.28
N GLN A 315 15.70 -6.65 -6.94
CA GLN A 315 15.26 -7.95 -7.44
C GLN A 315 14.39 -7.77 -8.70
N ILE A 316 14.61 -8.62 -9.68
CA ILE A 316 13.63 -8.87 -10.74
C ILE A 316 12.82 -10.09 -10.30
N SER A 317 11.52 -9.90 -10.16
CA SER A 317 10.59 -10.91 -9.64
C SER A 317 9.63 -11.35 -10.73
N THR A 318 9.35 -12.66 -10.82
CA THR A 318 8.34 -13.21 -11.73
C THR A 318 7.20 -13.81 -10.93
N MET A 319 5.98 -13.36 -11.19
CA MET A 319 4.75 -13.86 -10.59
C MET A 319 4.32 -15.21 -11.21
N PRO A 320 3.36 -15.95 -10.64
CA PRO A 320 2.88 -17.20 -11.22
C PRO A 320 2.24 -17.06 -12.62
N ASP A 321 1.73 -15.89 -12.96
CA ASP A 321 1.16 -15.52 -14.27
C ASP A 321 2.21 -14.97 -15.26
N ASP A 322 3.50 -15.21 -14.99
CA ASP A 322 4.65 -14.74 -15.75
C ASP A 322 4.82 -13.21 -15.78
N THR A 323 4.00 -12.45 -15.07
CA THR A 323 4.21 -11.00 -14.95
C THR A 323 5.52 -10.73 -14.20
N THR A 324 6.33 -9.83 -14.74
CA THR A 324 7.65 -9.53 -14.20
C THR A 324 7.73 -8.10 -13.67
N PHE A 325 8.27 -7.95 -12.47
CA PHE A 325 8.44 -6.67 -11.78
C PHE A 325 9.89 -6.44 -11.40
N PHE A 326 10.31 -5.19 -11.50
CA PHE A 326 11.52 -4.71 -10.83
C PHE A 326 11.14 -4.16 -9.45
N THR A 327 11.85 -4.60 -8.42
CA THR A 327 11.61 -4.22 -7.03
C THR A 327 12.93 -3.83 -6.37
N PHE A 328 12.91 -2.77 -5.57
CA PHE A 328 13.99 -2.42 -4.67
C PHE A 328 13.45 -2.24 -3.26
N ALA A 329 14.25 -2.63 -2.27
CA ALA A 329 13.84 -2.67 -0.88
C ALA A 329 14.95 -2.20 0.06
N ARG A 330 14.56 -1.58 1.18
CA ARG A 330 15.44 -1.13 2.25
C ARG A 330 14.72 -1.13 3.59
N THR A 331 15.46 -1.34 4.69
CA THR A 331 14.93 -1.11 6.04
C THR A 331 14.73 0.38 6.30
N LEU A 332 13.72 0.71 7.09
CA LEU A 332 13.53 2.06 7.62
C LEU A 332 14.40 2.28 8.84
N ASP A 333 14.86 3.53 9.02
CA ASP A 333 15.50 3.93 10.25
C ASP A 333 14.46 3.85 11.39
N PRO A 334 14.82 3.21 12.52
CA PRO A 334 13.88 3.01 13.60
C PRO A 334 13.47 4.33 14.24
N ILE A 335 12.16 4.51 14.45
CA ILE A 335 11.62 5.60 15.25
C ILE A 335 11.29 5.05 16.64
N GLY A 336 11.78 5.70 17.68
CA GLY A 336 11.54 5.30 19.05
C GLY A 336 12.81 5.17 19.86
N SER A 337 12.63 4.82 21.13
CA SER A 337 13.71 4.63 22.08
C SER A 337 13.58 3.27 22.73
N TRP A 338 14.70 2.62 22.99
CA TRP A 338 14.77 1.38 23.78
C TRP A 338 13.99 1.48 25.09
N GLN A 339 14.04 2.64 25.75
CA GLN A 339 13.43 2.90 27.02
C GLN A 339 11.88 2.89 26.96
N TYR A 340 11.29 3.15 25.79
CA TYR A 340 9.84 3.29 25.60
C TYR A 340 9.25 2.19 24.68
N GLY A 341 9.65 0.94 24.88
CA GLY A 341 9.04 -0.20 24.21
C GLY A 341 9.83 -0.76 23.02
N GLY A 342 11.10 -0.35 22.90
CA GLY A 342 11.98 -0.81 21.84
C GLY A 342 11.74 -0.09 20.51
N THR A 343 12.56 -0.42 19.52
CA THR A 343 12.48 0.15 18.18
C THR A 343 11.75 -0.81 17.24
N ALA A 344 10.64 -0.37 16.67
CA ALA A 344 9.97 -1.12 15.62
C ALA A 344 10.87 -1.19 14.37
N GLN A 345 11.04 -2.39 13.82
CA GLN A 345 11.83 -2.62 12.62
C GLN A 345 10.89 -2.88 11.44
N PHE A 346 10.99 -2.02 10.45
CA PHE A 346 10.23 -2.16 9.20
C PHE A 346 11.17 -2.14 8.00
N ALA A 347 10.77 -2.84 6.96
CA ALA A 347 11.36 -2.70 5.64
C ALA A 347 10.27 -2.22 4.66
N ILE A 348 10.69 -1.43 3.68
CA ILE A 348 9.85 -0.99 2.58
C ILE A 348 10.36 -1.54 1.27
N ALA A 349 9.45 -1.77 0.34
CA ALA A 349 9.75 -2.04 -1.05
C ALA A 349 8.93 -1.13 -1.96
N LEU A 350 9.58 -0.64 -3.00
CA LEU A 350 8.93 -0.10 -4.19
C LEU A 350 9.20 -1.03 -5.37
N GLY A 351 8.19 -1.18 -6.20
CA GLY A 351 8.38 -1.91 -7.45
C GLY A 351 7.51 -1.35 -8.56
N CYS A 352 7.89 -1.66 -9.78
CA CYS A 352 7.19 -1.25 -10.99
C CYS A 352 7.26 -2.35 -12.04
N GLU A 353 6.48 -2.21 -13.11
CA GLU A 353 6.61 -3.08 -14.27
C GLU A 353 8.00 -2.94 -14.93
N MET A 354 8.48 -4.02 -15.55
CA MET A 354 9.81 -4.05 -16.17
C MET A 354 10.03 -2.97 -17.24
N LYS A 355 8.97 -2.53 -17.92
CA LYS A 355 9.06 -1.45 -18.93
C LYS A 355 9.57 -0.13 -18.35
N ASP A 356 9.31 0.12 -17.07
CA ASP A 356 9.65 1.36 -16.37
C ASP A 356 10.99 1.25 -15.63
N ALA A 357 11.50 0.05 -15.41
CA ALA A 357 12.72 -0.23 -14.64
C ALA A 357 13.94 0.56 -15.15
N LYS A 358 14.07 0.74 -16.47
CA LYS A 358 15.18 1.49 -17.10
C LYS A 358 15.31 2.95 -16.64
N ASN A 359 14.24 3.51 -16.04
CA ASN A 359 14.20 4.87 -15.53
C ASN A 359 14.59 4.97 -14.05
N ILE A 360 15.02 3.86 -13.44
CA ILE A 360 15.34 3.75 -12.03
C ILE A 360 16.84 3.45 -11.88
N ILE A 361 17.56 4.30 -11.13
CA ILE A 361 19.02 4.19 -10.97
C ILE A 361 19.45 2.81 -10.43
N TYR A 362 18.64 2.22 -9.55
CA TYR A 362 18.92 0.92 -8.94
C TYR A 362 18.82 -0.27 -9.93
N SER A 363 18.38 -0.04 -11.13
CA SER A 363 18.39 -1.02 -12.23
C SER A 363 19.64 -0.94 -13.10
N ASP A 364 20.46 0.09 -12.92
CA ASP A 364 21.68 0.27 -13.71
C ASP A 364 22.62 -0.94 -13.47
N GLY A 365 23.09 -1.53 -14.56
CA GLY A 365 23.92 -2.74 -14.53
C GLY A 365 23.15 -4.08 -14.47
N LEU A 366 21.83 -4.06 -14.39
CA LEU A 366 21.00 -5.26 -14.49
C LEU A 366 20.63 -5.56 -15.96
N ASP A 367 20.57 -6.83 -16.29
CA ASP A 367 20.09 -7.28 -17.60
C ASP A 367 18.55 -7.22 -17.67
N LEU A 368 18.02 -6.06 -18.01
CA LEU A 368 16.57 -5.83 -18.12
C LEU A 368 15.94 -6.48 -19.37
N LYS A 369 16.75 -6.89 -20.35
CA LYS A 369 16.31 -7.50 -21.60
C LYS A 369 16.61 -8.99 -21.66
N GLY A 370 17.31 -9.51 -20.68
CA GLY A 370 17.77 -10.88 -20.65
C GLY A 370 16.64 -11.89 -20.60
N LYS A 371 16.88 -13.04 -21.20
CA LYS A 371 15.99 -14.20 -21.14
C LYS A 371 16.02 -14.93 -19.81
N LYS A 372 16.80 -14.44 -18.82
CA LYS A 372 16.84 -15.07 -17.49
C LYS A 372 15.53 -14.79 -16.77
N PRO A 373 14.82 -15.83 -16.34
CA PRO A 373 13.62 -15.63 -15.55
C PRO A 373 14.00 -14.92 -14.26
N GLY A 374 13.16 -13.95 -13.83
CA GLY A 374 13.30 -13.32 -12.53
C GLY A 374 13.16 -14.34 -11.39
N VAL A 375 13.42 -13.92 -10.16
CA VAL A 375 13.17 -14.75 -8.98
C VAL A 375 11.69 -15.10 -8.93
N PRO A 376 11.32 -16.40 -8.95
CA PRO A 376 9.93 -16.78 -8.89
C PRO A 376 9.36 -16.49 -7.50
N VAL A 377 8.42 -15.56 -7.45
CA VAL A 377 7.71 -15.12 -6.23
C VAL A 377 6.22 -15.42 -6.35
N GLY A 378 5.50 -15.28 -5.27
CA GLY A 378 4.05 -15.36 -5.21
C GLY A 378 3.49 -14.31 -4.27
N VAL A 379 2.18 -14.30 -4.09
CA VAL A 379 1.48 -13.42 -3.14
C VAL A 379 1.72 -13.91 -1.71
N SER A 380 1.31 -15.15 -1.42
CA SER A 380 1.57 -15.89 -0.19
C SER A 380 1.60 -17.39 -0.50
N CYS A 381 2.15 -18.22 0.39
CA CYS A 381 2.26 -19.65 0.13
C CYS A 381 0.90 -20.33 -0.07
N ARG A 382 -0.14 -19.88 0.63
CA ARG A 382 -1.47 -20.53 0.63
C ARG A 382 -2.23 -20.35 -0.69
N VAL A 383 -2.01 -19.23 -1.38
CA VAL A 383 -2.66 -18.93 -2.67
C VAL A 383 -1.70 -19.02 -3.86
N CYS A 384 -0.48 -19.51 -3.65
CA CYS A 384 0.53 -19.58 -4.70
C CYS A 384 0.44 -20.94 -5.42
N GLU A 385 0.25 -20.92 -6.72
CA GLU A 385 0.11 -22.12 -7.56
C GLU A 385 1.45 -22.77 -7.97
N ARG A 386 2.59 -22.19 -7.57
CA ARG A 386 3.90 -22.80 -7.89
C ARG A 386 4.10 -24.09 -7.14
N MET A 387 4.15 -25.23 -7.86
CA MET A 387 4.21 -26.57 -7.27
C MET A 387 5.63 -26.97 -6.78
N ASP A 388 6.68 -26.40 -7.37
CA ASP A 388 8.09 -26.77 -7.18
C ASP A 388 8.88 -25.82 -6.25
N CYS A 389 8.18 -25.01 -5.45
CA CYS A 389 8.83 -24.00 -4.62
C CYS A 389 9.52 -24.61 -3.39
N SER A 390 10.85 -24.54 -3.35
CA SER A 390 11.67 -25.00 -2.21
C SER A 390 11.46 -24.21 -0.91
N GLN A 391 10.99 -22.96 -1.01
CA GLN A 391 10.73 -22.07 0.14
C GLN A 391 9.27 -22.13 0.64
N ARG A 392 8.46 -23.00 0.08
CA ARG A 392 7.07 -23.13 0.47
C ARG A 392 6.91 -23.51 1.95
N ALA A 393 6.24 -22.62 2.71
CA ALA A 393 5.96 -22.83 4.13
C ALA A 393 4.63 -23.54 4.39
N TYR A 394 3.64 -23.33 3.52
CA TYR A 394 2.29 -23.91 3.63
C TYR A 394 1.84 -24.53 2.30
N PRO A 395 1.06 -25.62 2.31
CA PRO A 395 0.46 -26.14 1.10
C PRO A 395 -0.53 -25.11 0.51
N PRO A 396 -0.70 -25.05 -0.81
CA PRO A 396 -1.74 -24.25 -1.44
C PRO A 396 -3.11 -24.87 -1.14
N LEU A 397 -4.12 -24.01 -1.04
CA LEU A 397 -5.46 -24.41 -0.61
C LEU A 397 -6.20 -25.27 -1.62
N HIS A 398 -5.87 -25.08 -2.91
CA HIS A 398 -6.57 -25.70 -4.03
C HIS A 398 -5.94 -27.01 -4.52
N HIS A 399 -4.86 -27.48 -3.89
CA HIS A 399 -4.17 -28.68 -4.32
C HIS A 399 -4.14 -29.74 -3.20
N ARG A 400 -4.48 -30.98 -3.56
CA ARG A 400 -4.38 -32.11 -2.64
C ARG A 400 -2.94 -32.52 -2.44
N LEU A 401 -2.58 -32.78 -1.19
CA LEU A 401 -1.27 -33.30 -0.84
C LEU A 401 -1.16 -34.75 -1.25
N ARG A 402 -0.07 -35.10 -1.93
CA ARG A 402 0.36 -36.48 -2.14
C ARG A 402 1.34 -36.86 -1.04
N THR A 403 1.04 -37.91 -0.30
CA THR A 403 1.93 -38.46 0.74
C THR A 403 2.60 -39.72 0.23
N GLU A 404 3.88 -39.63 -0.05
CA GLU A 404 4.68 -40.78 -0.53
C GLU A 404 5.86 -40.98 0.42
N HIS A 405 5.84 -42.11 1.18
CA HIS A 405 6.85 -42.35 2.22
C HIS A 405 8.26 -42.64 1.66
N GLY A 406 8.35 -43.10 0.42
CA GLY A 406 9.61 -43.48 -0.23
C GLY A 406 10.30 -42.32 -1.00
N VAL A 407 9.67 -41.17 -1.15
CA VAL A 407 10.18 -40.06 -1.96
C VAL A 407 10.26 -38.81 -1.13
N ARG A 408 11.42 -38.14 -1.15
CA ARG A 408 11.62 -36.81 -0.58
C ARG A 408 12.11 -35.86 -1.67
N THR A 409 11.33 -34.81 -1.91
CA THR A 409 11.68 -33.74 -2.87
C THR A 409 12.27 -32.53 -2.15
N VAL A 410 12.81 -31.58 -2.93
CA VAL A 410 13.31 -30.29 -2.41
C VAL A 410 12.17 -29.47 -1.80
N SER A 411 10.98 -29.52 -2.38
CA SER A 411 9.77 -28.98 -1.76
C SER A 411 9.33 -29.88 -0.61
N ARG A 412 8.86 -29.28 0.50
CA ARG A 412 8.29 -30.03 1.62
C ARG A 412 6.97 -30.71 1.28
N PHE A 413 6.30 -30.26 0.25
CA PHE A 413 4.96 -30.69 -0.13
C PHE A 413 5.01 -31.25 -1.55
N GLN A 414 4.37 -32.38 -1.74
CA GLN A 414 4.07 -32.96 -3.03
C GLN A 414 2.56 -32.87 -3.25
N PHE A 415 2.16 -32.71 -4.50
CA PHE A 415 0.76 -32.50 -4.87
C PHE A 415 0.34 -33.52 -5.91
N GLU A 416 -0.94 -33.88 -5.88
CA GLU A 416 -1.56 -34.64 -6.97
C GLU A 416 -1.59 -33.74 -8.22
N GLN A 417 -1.20 -34.31 -9.38
CA GLN A 417 -1.24 -33.61 -10.66
C GLN A 417 -2.64 -33.60 -11.24
#